data_a203700bb05aba8fdc35d95896722b55
#
_entry.id   a203700bb05aba8fdc35d95896722b55
#
_cell.length_a   1.000
_cell.length_b   1.000
_cell.length_c   1.000
_cell.angle_alpha   90.00
_cell.angle_beta   90.00
_cell.angle_gamma   90.00
#
_symmetry.space_group_name_H-M   'P 1'
#
loop_
_entity.id
_entity.type
_entity.pdbx_description
1 polymer ?
#
loop_
_entity_poly.entity_id
_entity_poly.type
_entity_poly.pdbx_seq_one_letter_code
_entity_poly.pdbx_strand_id
1 'polypeptide(L)'
;FDGDEMNMHALQTEESRAEARVLMRVQEQILSPRFGENIIGAIQDHISGTYLLTHDNPNFTETQALDLLRATQVDELPEPDGEDENGPYWSGRTVFSLLLPDELNLEFDSSAGDQVVIEDGQLKQGTIDEDAVGAFGGEIVDTIVKKHSETRARIFINEVAALAMRSIMHFGFSIGIDDES
;
A
#
# COMPACT_ATOMS: atom_id res chain seq x y z
N PHE A 1 15.02 10.29 -9.61
CA PHE A 1 15.73 11.54 -10.00
C PHE A 1 16.72 11.21 -11.10
N ASP A 2 16.65 11.94 -12.18
CA ASP A 2 17.43 11.70 -13.41
C ASP A 2 18.17 12.95 -13.90
N GLY A 3 18.60 13.79 -12.98
CA GLY A 3 19.29 15.04 -13.24
C GLY A 3 18.57 16.28 -12.72
N ASP A 4 17.55 16.08 -11.89
CA ASP A 4 16.85 17.19 -11.25
C ASP A 4 17.77 17.96 -10.32
N GLU A 5 17.67 19.29 -10.37
CA GLU A 5 18.34 20.18 -9.42
C GLU A 5 17.40 20.46 -8.24
N MET A 6 17.95 20.44 -7.03
CA MET A 6 17.22 20.69 -5.79
C MET A 6 17.93 21.68 -4.91
N ASN A 7 17.17 22.44 -4.10
CA ASN A 7 17.70 23.35 -3.11
C ASN A 7 17.62 22.77 -1.71
N MET A 8 18.64 23.00 -0.90
CA MET A 8 18.66 22.64 0.51
C MET A 8 18.70 23.90 1.37
N HIS A 9 17.78 24.01 2.31
CA HIS A 9 17.69 25.11 3.27
C HIS A 9 17.92 24.60 4.69
N ALA A 10 18.88 25.19 5.41
CA ALA A 10 19.11 24.91 6.83
C ALA A 10 18.34 25.92 7.69
N LEU A 11 17.35 25.46 8.43
CA LEU A 11 16.54 26.28 9.32
C LEU A 11 17.33 26.64 10.58
N GLN A 12 17.52 27.93 10.85
CA GLN A 12 18.40 28.42 11.91
C GLN A 12 17.67 28.86 13.18
N THR A 13 16.41 29.31 13.06
CA THR A 13 15.63 29.78 14.21
C THR A 13 14.66 28.70 14.70
N GLU A 14 14.33 28.74 16.00
CA GLU A 14 13.36 27.80 16.58
C GLU A 14 11.94 28.02 16.02
N GLU A 15 11.59 29.26 15.67
CA GLU A 15 10.33 29.59 15.01
C GLU A 15 10.24 28.92 13.62
N SER A 16 11.26 29.04 12.78
CA SER A 16 11.29 28.41 11.46
C SER A 16 11.25 26.89 11.57
N ARG A 17 11.92 26.30 12.56
CA ARG A 17 11.88 24.86 12.84
C ARG A 17 10.51 24.40 13.28
N ALA A 18 9.84 25.17 14.14
CA ALA A 18 8.48 24.88 14.58
C ALA A 18 7.48 24.96 13.40
N GLU A 19 7.58 26.01 12.59
CA GLU A 19 6.73 26.20 11.42
C GLU A 19 6.93 25.05 10.41
N ALA A 20 8.15 24.68 10.09
CA ALA A 20 8.44 23.55 9.19
C ALA A 20 7.88 22.23 9.75
N ARG A 21 8.01 22.00 11.07
CA ARG A 21 7.49 20.80 11.72
C ARG A 21 5.98 20.72 11.73
N VAL A 22 5.29 21.82 11.88
CA VAL A 22 3.81 21.86 11.98
C VAL A 22 3.16 21.95 10.60
N LEU A 23 3.69 22.78 9.69
CA LEU A 23 3.04 23.10 8.42
C LEU A 23 3.62 22.35 7.21
N MET A 24 4.85 21.82 7.29
CA MET A 24 5.53 21.24 6.12
C MET A 24 5.74 19.73 6.23
N ARG A 25 5.31 19.08 7.30
CA ARG A 25 5.43 17.63 7.43
C ARG A 25 4.47 16.94 6.47
N VAL A 26 4.99 15.98 5.72
CA VAL A 26 4.22 15.23 4.71
C VAL A 26 3.01 14.53 5.32
N GLN A 27 3.16 13.91 6.49
CA GLN A 27 2.07 13.22 7.17
C GLN A 27 0.92 14.13 7.65
N GLU A 28 1.17 15.41 7.83
CA GLU A 28 0.13 16.41 8.16
C GLU A 28 -0.60 16.92 6.89
N GLN A 29 -0.14 16.49 5.71
CA GLN A 29 -0.64 16.94 4.41
C GLN A 29 -1.17 15.76 3.56
N ILE A 30 -1.60 14.68 4.19
CA ILE A 30 -2.14 13.52 3.46
C ILE A 30 -3.46 13.87 2.79
N LEU A 31 -4.32 14.65 3.46
CA LEU A 31 -5.60 15.11 2.90
C LEU A 31 -5.49 16.48 2.26
N SER A 32 -6.12 16.64 1.10
CA SER A 32 -6.28 17.92 0.45
C SER A 32 -7.23 18.83 1.25
N PRO A 33 -6.85 20.07 1.59
CA PRO A 33 -7.76 21.02 2.23
C PRO A 33 -8.89 21.47 1.31
N ARG A 34 -8.78 21.25 0.00
CA ARG A 34 -9.77 21.64 -1.00
C ARG A 34 -10.89 20.61 -1.15
N PHE A 35 -10.55 19.32 -1.21
CA PHE A 35 -11.49 18.24 -1.54
C PHE A 35 -11.71 17.26 -0.38
N GLY A 36 -10.81 17.24 0.62
CA GLY A 36 -10.87 16.30 1.73
C GLY A 36 -10.54 14.85 1.36
N GLU A 37 -9.92 14.64 0.19
CA GLU A 37 -9.42 13.36 -0.30
C GLU A 37 -7.90 13.30 -0.14
N ASN A 38 -7.35 12.09 -0.08
CA ASN A 38 -5.90 11.92 -0.01
C ASN A 38 -5.21 12.39 -1.28
N ILE A 39 -4.10 13.11 -1.10
CA ILE A 39 -3.20 13.53 -2.20
C ILE A 39 -1.88 12.77 -2.18
N ILE A 40 -1.66 11.96 -1.16
CA ILE A 40 -0.48 11.10 -1.02
C ILE A 40 -0.96 9.67 -1.01
N GLY A 41 -0.38 8.84 -1.86
CA GLY A 41 -0.71 7.43 -2.00
C GLY A 41 0.32 6.70 -2.84
N ALA A 42 0.00 5.48 -3.24
CA ALA A 42 0.81 4.69 -4.16
C ALA A 42 0.79 5.30 -5.57
N ILE A 43 1.88 5.15 -6.30
CA ILE A 43 2.01 5.55 -7.70
C ILE A 43 2.79 4.49 -8.49
N GLN A 44 2.54 4.40 -9.81
CA GLN A 44 3.33 3.61 -10.76
C GLN A 44 3.63 2.18 -10.24
N ASP A 45 4.89 1.87 -9.99
CA ASP A 45 5.34 0.55 -9.58
C ASP A 45 4.68 0.06 -8.28
N HIS A 46 4.34 0.95 -7.35
CA HIS A 46 3.61 0.56 -6.14
C HIS A 46 2.22 0.02 -6.46
N ILE A 47 1.52 0.64 -7.43
CA ILE A 47 0.20 0.17 -7.90
C ILE A 47 0.36 -1.16 -8.63
N SER A 48 1.34 -1.27 -9.54
CA SER A 48 1.62 -2.51 -10.27
C SER A 48 1.94 -3.66 -9.31
N GLY A 49 2.73 -3.40 -8.27
CA GLY A 49 3.10 -4.41 -7.27
C GLY A 49 1.92 -4.90 -6.44
N THR A 50 1.04 -4.01 -6.00
CA THR A 50 -0.18 -4.38 -5.27
C THR A 50 -1.19 -5.09 -6.17
N TYR A 51 -1.29 -4.67 -7.42
CA TYR A 51 -2.12 -5.34 -8.43
C TYR A 51 -1.68 -6.79 -8.64
N LEU A 52 -0.41 -7.03 -8.97
CA LEU A 52 0.14 -8.38 -9.18
C LEU A 52 -0.05 -9.29 -7.95
N LEU A 53 0.07 -8.72 -6.75
CA LEU A 53 -0.10 -9.44 -5.50
C LEU A 53 -1.54 -9.92 -5.27
N THR A 54 -2.53 -9.10 -5.67
CA THR A 54 -3.94 -9.33 -5.27
C THR A 54 -4.86 -9.78 -6.40
N HIS A 55 -4.52 -9.48 -7.67
CA HIS A 55 -5.33 -9.85 -8.83
C HIS A 55 -5.33 -11.36 -9.03
N ASP A 56 -4.16 -11.95 -9.28
CA ASP A 56 -3.99 -13.38 -9.46
C ASP A 56 -4.02 -14.15 -8.15
N ASN A 57 -3.91 -13.42 -7.04
CA ASN A 57 -3.92 -13.95 -5.67
C ASN A 57 -2.99 -15.18 -5.49
N PRO A 58 -1.70 -15.06 -5.84
CA PRO A 58 -0.77 -16.16 -5.80
C PRO A 58 -0.53 -16.66 -4.37
N ASN A 59 -0.15 -17.94 -4.26
CA ASN A 59 0.18 -18.56 -2.98
C ASN A 59 1.67 -18.40 -2.67
N PHE A 60 1.99 -18.09 -1.44
CA PHE A 60 3.36 -17.93 -0.93
C PHE A 60 3.64 -18.93 0.18
N THR A 61 4.82 -19.49 0.20
CA THR A 61 5.34 -20.23 1.35
C THR A 61 5.64 -19.27 2.50
N GLU A 62 5.81 -19.79 3.71
CA GLU A 62 6.16 -18.98 4.91
C GLU A 62 7.38 -18.07 4.65
N THR A 63 8.45 -18.65 4.08
CA THR A 63 9.67 -17.89 3.79
C THR A 63 9.44 -16.78 2.78
N GLN A 64 8.63 -17.00 1.73
CA GLN A 64 8.31 -16.00 0.72
C GLN A 64 7.43 -14.90 1.30
N ALA A 65 6.40 -15.25 2.07
CA ALA A 65 5.51 -14.28 2.72
C ALA A 65 6.29 -13.38 3.71
N LEU A 66 7.16 -13.96 4.55
CA LEU A 66 8.02 -13.19 5.44
C LEU A 66 9.04 -12.32 4.70
N ASP A 67 9.57 -12.77 3.56
CA ASP A 67 10.47 -11.93 2.75
C ASP A 67 9.72 -10.74 2.12
N LEU A 68 8.50 -10.93 1.65
CA LEU A 68 7.64 -9.85 1.16
C LEU A 68 7.37 -8.81 2.27
N LEU A 69 7.11 -9.26 3.48
CA LEU A 69 6.77 -8.41 4.64
C LEU A 69 7.99 -7.83 5.38
N ARG A 70 9.21 -8.21 5.00
CA ARG A 70 10.45 -7.88 5.71
C ARG A 70 10.67 -6.39 6.00
N ALA A 71 10.12 -5.49 5.19
CA ALA A 71 10.25 -4.04 5.34
C ALA A 71 8.99 -3.38 5.94
N THR A 72 8.07 -4.17 6.46
CA THR A 72 6.86 -3.75 7.19
C THR A 72 7.05 -3.94 8.70
N GLN A 73 6.03 -3.60 9.47
CA GLN A 73 6.00 -3.84 10.92
C GLN A 73 5.38 -5.19 11.30
N VAL A 74 5.12 -6.05 10.32
CA VAL A 74 4.53 -7.37 10.53
C VAL A 74 5.64 -8.36 10.85
N ASP A 75 5.62 -8.89 12.08
CA ASP A 75 6.64 -9.84 12.58
C ASP A 75 6.17 -11.29 12.55
N GLU A 76 4.84 -11.53 12.52
CA GLU A 76 4.25 -12.87 12.58
C GLU A 76 3.20 -13.04 11.48
N LEU A 77 3.15 -14.23 10.89
CA LEU A 77 2.09 -14.61 9.95
C LEU A 77 0.89 -15.18 10.72
N PRO A 78 -0.35 -14.97 10.21
CA PRO A 78 -1.54 -15.62 10.76
C PRO A 78 -1.54 -17.13 10.45
N GLU A 79 -2.61 -17.82 10.83
CA GLU A 79 -2.82 -19.18 10.35
C GLU A 79 -2.81 -19.23 8.82
N PRO A 80 -2.21 -20.27 8.21
CA PRO A 80 -2.15 -20.39 6.75
C PRO A 80 -3.54 -20.52 6.12
N ASP A 81 -3.68 -20.03 4.90
CA ASP A 81 -4.93 -20.14 4.13
C ASP A 81 -5.22 -21.59 3.72
N GLY A 82 -4.21 -22.43 3.65
CA GLY A 82 -4.30 -23.85 3.33
C GLY A 82 -2.94 -24.52 3.23
N GLU A 83 -2.94 -25.75 2.75
CA GLU A 83 -1.74 -26.56 2.49
C GLU A 83 -1.75 -27.03 1.03
N ASP A 84 -0.59 -26.97 0.36
CA ASP A 84 -0.33 -27.51 -0.96
C ASP A 84 0.83 -28.53 -0.93
N GLU A 85 1.33 -28.95 -2.10
CA GLU A 85 2.44 -29.88 -2.21
C GLU A 85 3.75 -29.38 -1.57
N ASN A 86 3.88 -28.06 -1.36
CA ASN A 86 5.05 -27.39 -0.77
C ASN A 86 4.86 -27.09 0.73
N GLY A 87 3.68 -27.40 1.30
CA GLY A 87 3.33 -27.15 2.69
C GLY A 87 2.30 -26.04 2.87
N PRO A 88 2.24 -25.41 4.05
CA PRO A 88 1.28 -24.33 4.33
C PRO A 88 1.57 -23.12 3.44
N TYR A 89 0.49 -22.46 2.98
CA TYR A 89 0.59 -21.27 2.13
C TYR A 89 -0.28 -20.13 2.64
N TRP A 90 0.14 -18.91 2.24
CA TRP A 90 -0.57 -17.65 2.44
C TRP A 90 -0.81 -17.00 1.08
N SER A 91 -2.05 -16.62 0.82
CA SER A 91 -2.41 -15.95 -0.43
C SER A 91 -1.95 -14.50 -0.46
N GLY A 92 -1.82 -13.91 -1.64
CA GLY A 92 -1.46 -12.51 -1.80
C GLY A 92 -2.42 -11.56 -1.09
N ARG A 93 -3.71 -11.88 -1.07
CA ARG A 93 -4.74 -11.10 -0.34
C ARG A 93 -4.54 -11.18 1.17
N THR A 94 -4.19 -12.33 1.70
CA THR A 94 -3.85 -12.49 3.12
C THR A 94 -2.60 -11.69 3.48
N VAL A 95 -1.55 -11.77 2.68
CA VAL A 95 -0.32 -10.98 2.88
C VAL A 95 -0.61 -9.48 2.87
N PHE A 96 -1.40 -8.99 1.90
CA PHE A 96 -1.82 -7.58 1.86
C PHE A 96 -2.66 -7.17 3.08
N SER A 97 -3.56 -8.04 3.53
CA SER A 97 -4.45 -7.79 4.67
C SER A 97 -3.71 -7.49 5.96
N LEU A 98 -2.50 -8.04 6.14
CA LEU A 98 -1.67 -7.79 7.33
C LEU A 98 -1.24 -6.32 7.49
N LEU A 99 -1.36 -5.51 6.45
CA LEU A 99 -1.07 -4.07 6.50
C LEU A 99 -2.30 -3.24 6.87
N LEU A 100 -3.49 -3.81 6.78
CA LEU A 100 -4.74 -3.10 7.07
C LEU A 100 -4.97 -2.95 8.59
N PRO A 101 -5.70 -1.91 9.04
CA PRO A 101 -6.22 -1.88 10.41
C PRO A 101 -7.25 -2.98 10.65
N ASP A 102 -7.20 -3.62 11.83
CA ASP A 102 -8.04 -4.78 12.19
C ASP A 102 -9.56 -4.55 12.10
N GLU A 103 -10.02 -3.32 12.28
CA GLU A 103 -11.46 -2.96 12.26
C GLU A 103 -11.89 -2.30 10.94
N LEU A 104 -11.05 -2.37 9.90
CA LEU A 104 -11.36 -1.73 8.62
C LEU A 104 -12.44 -2.51 7.87
N ASN A 105 -13.57 -1.85 7.61
CA ASN A 105 -14.66 -2.37 6.77
C ASN A 105 -14.91 -1.38 5.63
N LEU A 106 -14.81 -1.85 4.39
CA LEU A 106 -14.90 -1.03 3.19
C LEU A 106 -15.31 -1.86 1.97
N GLU A 107 -16.18 -1.30 1.15
CA GLU A 107 -16.56 -1.85 -0.16
C GLU A 107 -16.50 -0.76 -1.22
N PHE A 108 -15.87 -1.05 -2.34
CA PHE A 108 -15.81 -0.15 -3.50
C PHE A 108 -15.51 -0.94 -4.79
N ASP A 109 -15.73 -0.31 -5.94
CA ASP A 109 -15.41 -0.89 -7.23
C ASP A 109 -13.99 -0.48 -7.64
N SER A 110 -13.18 -1.45 -8.08
CA SER A 110 -11.83 -1.20 -8.58
C SER A 110 -11.84 -0.80 -10.05
N SER A 111 -10.80 -0.10 -10.51
CA SER A 111 -10.58 0.18 -11.94
C SER A 111 -10.38 -1.09 -12.77
N ALA A 112 -9.97 -2.19 -12.14
CA ALA A 112 -9.89 -3.51 -12.77
C ALA A 112 -11.25 -4.13 -13.09
N GLY A 113 -12.35 -3.54 -12.59
CA GLY A 113 -13.72 -3.95 -12.86
C GLY A 113 -14.26 -5.02 -11.92
N ASP A 114 -13.59 -5.30 -10.82
CA ASP A 114 -14.04 -6.16 -9.74
C ASP A 114 -14.41 -5.35 -8.49
N GLN A 115 -15.25 -5.91 -7.64
CA GLN A 115 -15.61 -5.32 -6.37
C GLN A 115 -14.57 -5.70 -5.30
N VAL A 116 -14.02 -4.69 -4.66
CA VAL A 116 -13.13 -4.85 -3.50
C VAL A 116 -13.97 -4.90 -2.23
N VAL A 117 -13.80 -5.95 -1.45
CA VAL A 117 -14.50 -6.15 -0.16
C VAL A 117 -13.47 -6.39 0.93
N ILE A 118 -13.44 -5.50 1.91
CA ILE A 118 -12.61 -5.61 3.12
C ILE A 118 -13.56 -5.72 4.32
N GLU A 119 -13.40 -6.78 5.09
CA GLU A 119 -14.15 -7.04 6.31
C GLU A 119 -13.18 -7.34 7.46
N ASP A 120 -13.35 -6.62 8.57
CA ASP A 120 -12.50 -6.76 9.77
C ASP A 120 -11.00 -6.78 9.45
N GLY A 121 -10.56 -5.83 8.60
CA GLY A 121 -9.17 -5.69 8.19
C GLY A 121 -8.67 -6.77 7.23
N GLN A 122 -9.55 -7.61 6.68
CA GLN A 122 -9.19 -8.68 5.75
C GLN A 122 -9.75 -8.43 4.35
N LEU A 123 -8.90 -8.46 3.35
CA LEU A 123 -9.29 -8.39 1.94
C LEU A 123 -9.91 -9.73 1.52
N LYS A 124 -11.25 -9.78 1.49
CA LYS A 124 -12.01 -10.99 1.13
C LYS A 124 -12.08 -11.18 -0.38
N GLN A 125 -12.22 -10.08 -1.13
CA GLN A 125 -12.40 -10.10 -2.58
C GLN A 125 -11.84 -8.82 -3.20
N GLY A 126 -11.50 -8.91 -4.47
CA GLY A 126 -11.11 -7.79 -5.31
C GLY A 126 -9.62 -7.62 -5.47
N THR A 127 -9.25 -6.65 -6.30
CA THR A 127 -7.88 -6.30 -6.69
C THR A 127 -7.50 -4.94 -6.12
N ILE A 128 -6.31 -4.83 -5.57
CA ILE A 128 -5.78 -3.57 -5.03
C ILE A 128 -5.04 -2.82 -6.13
N ASP A 129 -5.67 -1.79 -6.64
CA ASP A 129 -5.21 -0.94 -7.72
C ASP A 129 -5.11 0.54 -7.32
N GLU A 130 -5.14 1.45 -8.29
CA GLU A 130 -5.05 2.90 -8.06
C GLU A 130 -6.22 3.42 -7.24
N ASP A 131 -7.45 2.94 -7.48
CA ASP A 131 -8.63 3.37 -6.73
C ASP A 131 -8.60 2.91 -5.27
N ALA A 132 -7.82 1.87 -4.96
CA ALA A 132 -7.64 1.37 -3.61
C ALA A 132 -6.60 2.17 -2.82
N VAL A 133 -5.38 2.32 -3.36
CA VAL A 133 -4.21 2.84 -2.63
C VAL A 133 -3.54 4.03 -3.30
N GLY A 134 -4.04 4.48 -4.45
CA GLY A 134 -3.45 5.53 -5.24
C GLY A 134 -3.46 6.91 -4.58
N ALA A 135 -2.65 7.81 -5.12
CA ALA A 135 -2.74 9.23 -4.84
C ALA A 135 -4.01 9.80 -5.50
N PHE A 136 -4.62 10.81 -4.87
CA PHE A 136 -5.82 11.47 -5.35
C PHE A 136 -7.08 10.57 -5.36
N GLY A 137 -7.46 10.07 -4.20
CA GLY A 137 -8.73 9.39 -3.98
C GLY A 137 -8.64 7.89 -3.76
N GLY A 138 -7.50 7.37 -3.28
CA GLY A 138 -7.40 5.98 -2.87
C GLY A 138 -8.31 5.68 -1.69
N GLU A 139 -9.35 4.87 -1.91
CA GLU A 139 -10.44 4.60 -0.95
C GLU A 139 -9.95 4.04 0.38
N ILE A 140 -8.94 3.17 0.37
CA ILE A 140 -8.37 2.59 1.60
C ILE A 140 -7.61 3.67 2.38
N VAL A 141 -6.73 4.44 1.70
CA VAL A 141 -5.95 5.51 2.35
C VAL A 141 -6.87 6.55 2.97
N ASP A 142 -7.86 7.00 2.20
CA ASP A 142 -8.85 7.98 2.60
C ASP A 142 -9.65 7.52 3.83
N THR A 143 -10.08 6.26 3.82
CA THR A 143 -10.82 5.66 4.94
C THR A 143 -9.95 5.54 6.19
N ILE A 144 -8.67 5.14 6.05
CA ILE A 144 -7.75 5.05 7.19
C ILE A 144 -7.52 6.43 7.81
N VAL A 145 -7.31 7.48 7.00
CA VAL A 145 -7.15 8.84 7.53
C VAL A 145 -8.39 9.27 8.29
N LYS A 146 -9.58 9.09 7.71
CA LYS A 146 -10.86 9.54 8.28
C LYS A 146 -11.30 8.77 9.53
N LYS A 147 -11.08 7.44 9.56
CA LYS A 147 -11.55 6.58 10.65
C LYS A 147 -10.52 6.33 11.75
N HIS A 148 -9.22 6.38 11.43
CA HIS A 148 -8.15 6.08 12.37
C HIS A 148 -7.29 7.32 12.66
N SER A 149 -6.25 7.58 11.83
CA SER A 149 -5.39 8.76 11.97
C SER A 149 -4.46 8.93 10.77
N GLU A 150 -3.95 10.16 10.58
CA GLU A 150 -2.90 10.46 9.61
C GLU A 150 -1.62 9.65 9.86
N THR A 151 -1.28 9.43 11.13
CA THR A 151 -0.11 8.60 11.49
C THR A 151 -0.28 7.15 11.03
N ARG A 152 -1.47 6.56 11.19
CA ARG A 152 -1.75 5.19 10.73
C ARG A 152 -1.75 5.12 9.20
N ALA A 153 -2.32 6.12 8.53
CA ALA A 153 -2.29 6.21 7.07
C ALA A 153 -0.85 6.33 6.54
N ARG A 154 0.00 7.14 7.18
CA ARG A 154 1.42 7.25 6.83
C ARG A 154 2.14 5.90 6.95
N ILE A 155 1.90 5.16 8.03
CA ILE A 155 2.48 3.83 8.22
C ILE A 155 2.01 2.92 7.10
N PHE A 156 0.70 2.86 6.84
CA PHE A 156 0.11 2.04 5.79
C PHE A 156 0.70 2.34 4.40
N ILE A 157 0.78 3.62 4.01
CA ILE A 157 1.37 4.01 2.71
C ILE A 157 2.82 3.52 2.58
N ASN A 158 3.62 3.66 3.63
CA ASN A 158 5.01 3.20 3.61
C ASN A 158 5.11 1.67 3.51
N GLU A 159 4.27 0.95 4.24
CA GLU A 159 4.23 -0.51 4.22
C GLU A 159 3.74 -1.06 2.87
N VAL A 160 2.70 -0.45 2.30
CA VAL A 160 2.21 -0.79 0.95
C VAL A 160 3.30 -0.56 -0.09
N ALA A 161 4.00 0.57 -0.04
CA ALA A 161 5.10 0.84 -0.97
C ALA A 161 6.22 -0.21 -0.84
N ALA A 162 6.59 -0.58 0.39
CA ALA A 162 7.62 -1.59 0.64
C ALA A 162 7.18 -2.98 0.15
N LEU A 163 5.94 -3.39 0.45
CA LEU A 163 5.37 -4.66 0.00
C LEU A 163 5.28 -4.71 -1.53
N ALA A 164 4.77 -3.66 -2.17
CA ALA A 164 4.62 -3.57 -3.62
C ALA A 164 5.95 -3.72 -4.35
N MET A 165 6.99 -3.01 -3.90
CA MET A 165 8.33 -3.12 -4.50
C MET A 165 8.91 -4.52 -4.37
N ARG A 166 8.70 -5.20 -3.25
CA ARG A 166 9.13 -6.59 -3.07
C ARG A 166 8.33 -7.56 -3.93
N SER A 167 7.04 -7.32 -4.09
CA SER A 167 6.18 -8.11 -4.99
C SER A 167 6.69 -8.04 -6.43
N ILE A 168 7.00 -6.84 -6.94
CA ILE A 168 7.58 -6.68 -8.28
C ILE A 168 8.92 -7.40 -8.40
N MET A 169 9.78 -7.31 -7.39
CA MET A 169 11.06 -8.02 -7.40
C MET A 169 10.90 -9.54 -7.37
N HIS A 170 9.85 -10.04 -6.72
CA HIS A 170 9.53 -11.46 -6.65
C HIS A 170 8.98 -12.00 -7.96
N PHE A 171 8.02 -11.30 -8.57
CA PHE A 171 7.38 -11.75 -9.82
C PHE A 171 8.21 -11.41 -11.06
N GLY A 172 8.98 -10.32 -11.02
CA GLY A 172 9.50 -9.65 -12.19
C GLY A 172 8.36 -8.88 -12.90
N PHE A 173 8.67 -7.72 -13.46
CA PHE A 173 7.73 -6.98 -14.29
C PHE A 173 8.45 -6.52 -15.55
N SER A 174 8.00 -7.04 -16.68
CA SER A 174 8.52 -6.67 -18.00
C SER A 174 7.40 -6.77 -19.02
N ILE A 175 7.28 -5.77 -19.88
CA ILE A 175 6.35 -5.79 -21.02
C ILE A 175 7.12 -6.39 -22.20
N GLY A 176 6.64 -7.53 -22.71
CA GLY A 176 7.15 -8.20 -23.89
C GLY A 176 6.36 -7.84 -25.14
N ILE A 177 6.88 -8.24 -26.30
CA ILE A 177 6.18 -8.03 -27.59
C ILE A 177 4.85 -8.78 -27.65
N ASP A 178 4.74 -9.89 -26.94
CA ASP A 178 3.54 -10.75 -26.93
C ASP A 178 2.39 -10.14 -26.08
N ASP A 179 2.69 -9.14 -25.23
CA ASP A 179 1.70 -8.48 -24.39
C ASP A 179 0.89 -7.40 -25.16
N GLU A 180 1.29 -7.07 -26.38
CA GLU A 180 0.58 -6.10 -27.24
C GLU A 180 -0.43 -6.76 -28.20
N SER A 181 -0.74 -8.05 -28.07
CA SER A 181 -1.60 -8.80 -29.01
C SER A 181 -3.06 -8.91 -28.59
#